data_2644e6d2503d1f3521211fc59843858a
#
_entry.id   2644e6d2503d1f3521211fc59843858a
#
_cell.length_a   1.000
_cell.length_b   1.000
_cell.length_c   1.000
_cell.angle_alpha   90.00
_cell.angle_beta   90.00
_cell.angle_gamma   90.00
#
_symmetry.space_group_name_H-M   'P 1'
#
loop_
_entity.id
_entity.type
_entity.pdbx_description
1 polymer ?
#
loop_
_entity_poly.entity_id
_entity_poly.type
_entity_poly.pdbx_seq_one_letter_code
_entity_poly.pdbx_strand_id
1 'polypeptide(L)'
;EEGKLRKSFRTSVLKGLKNGVSPESPDCLNFTRNYQPTVDAAYLAQAFLRAPKALWEPLDTLTKQRYVTAFKSLRRNKPVYNNHLLFAAIIETFLLKVGEQVDQAKVFLACKKIEEWYVGDGWYSDGPSFSMDYYNDYVIHPMLVDIYQVLKEKKIVSERQYNTAVKRMIRHSD
;
A
#
# COMPACT_ATOMS: atom_id res chain seq x y z
N GLU A 1 30.21 -2.12 -13.55
CA GLU A 1 29.60 -3.38 -13.06
C GLU A 1 28.25 -3.14 -12.35
N GLU A 2 28.16 -2.16 -11.43
CA GLU A 2 26.91 -1.81 -10.70
C GLU A 2 25.75 -1.48 -11.66
N GLY A 3 26.01 -0.74 -12.73
CA GLY A 3 25.00 -0.41 -13.73
C GLY A 3 24.41 -1.61 -14.48
N LYS A 4 25.23 -2.63 -14.75
CA LYS A 4 24.79 -3.87 -15.40
C LYS A 4 23.94 -4.71 -14.46
N LEU A 5 24.34 -4.85 -13.18
CA LEU A 5 23.60 -5.58 -12.16
C LEU A 5 22.23 -4.95 -11.93
N ARG A 6 22.19 -3.63 -11.75
CA ARG A 6 20.95 -2.87 -11.57
C ARG A 6 19.98 -3.05 -12.76
N LYS A 7 20.49 -3.02 -13.99
CA LYS A 7 19.70 -3.24 -15.20
C LYS A 7 19.14 -4.66 -15.25
N SER A 8 19.95 -5.66 -14.90
CA SER A 8 19.53 -7.06 -14.85
C SER A 8 18.41 -7.27 -13.84
N PHE A 9 18.58 -6.78 -12.60
CA PHE A 9 17.53 -6.86 -11.57
C PHE A 9 16.24 -6.17 -12.01
N ARG A 10 16.33 -4.97 -12.57
CA ARG A 10 15.13 -4.26 -13.06
C ARG A 10 14.39 -5.07 -14.13
N THR A 11 15.10 -5.67 -15.06
CA THR A 11 14.50 -6.52 -16.10
C THR A 11 13.79 -7.73 -15.49
N SER A 12 14.43 -8.40 -14.53
CA SER A 12 13.84 -9.55 -13.82
C SER A 12 12.60 -9.16 -13.03
N VAL A 13 12.63 -8.04 -12.32
CA VAL A 13 11.47 -7.53 -11.56
C VAL A 13 10.31 -7.23 -12.51
N LEU A 14 10.53 -6.50 -13.60
CA LEU A 14 9.46 -6.16 -14.55
C LEU A 14 8.86 -7.40 -15.21
N LYS A 15 9.70 -8.42 -15.52
CA LYS A 15 9.23 -9.71 -16.00
C LYS A 15 8.36 -10.41 -14.95
N GLY A 16 8.81 -10.45 -13.69
CA GLY A 16 8.05 -11.01 -12.57
C GLY A 16 6.70 -10.32 -12.37
N LEU A 17 6.68 -8.98 -12.41
CA LEU A 17 5.45 -8.21 -12.32
C LEU A 17 4.47 -8.53 -13.46
N LYS A 18 4.95 -8.68 -14.67
CA LYS A 18 4.11 -9.10 -15.82
C LYS A 18 3.56 -10.51 -15.63
N ASN A 19 4.40 -11.45 -15.25
CA ASN A 19 4.00 -12.85 -15.00
C ASN A 19 2.98 -12.94 -13.86
N GLY A 20 3.17 -12.16 -12.79
CA GLY A 20 2.34 -12.18 -11.59
C GLY A 20 0.87 -11.82 -11.81
N VAL A 21 0.51 -11.25 -12.96
CA VAL A 21 -0.89 -10.95 -13.32
C VAL A 21 -1.29 -11.54 -14.67
N SER A 22 -0.46 -12.43 -15.24
CA SER A 22 -0.78 -13.15 -16.47
C SER A 22 -1.44 -14.49 -16.16
N PRO A 23 -2.70 -14.69 -16.54
CA PRO A 23 -3.40 -15.95 -16.26
C PRO A 23 -2.72 -17.18 -16.86
N GLU A 24 -1.94 -16.98 -17.93
CA GLU A 24 -1.22 -18.05 -18.63
C GLU A 24 0.13 -18.38 -17.98
N SER A 25 0.58 -17.56 -17.03
CA SER A 25 1.86 -17.75 -16.35
C SER A 25 1.72 -18.73 -15.17
N PRO A 26 2.64 -19.69 -15.01
CA PRO A 26 2.70 -20.51 -13.80
C PRO A 26 3.00 -19.68 -12.55
N ASP A 27 3.60 -18.49 -12.71
CA ASP A 27 3.93 -17.55 -11.63
C ASP A 27 2.78 -16.57 -11.33
N CYS A 28 1.58 -16.80 -11.88
CA CYS A 28 0.44 -15.91 -11.66
C CYS A 28 0.05 -15.89 -10.18
N LEU A 29 0.05 -14.69 -9.59
CA LEU A 29 -0.28 -14.48 -8.19
C LEU A 29 -1.76 -14.73 -7.93
N ASN A 30 -2.05 -15.26 -6.74
CA ASN A 30 -3.41 -15.52 -6.34
C ASN A 30 -3.98 -14.36 -5.51
N PHE A 31 -4.71 -13.45 -6.14
CA PHE A 31 -5.38 -12.34 -5.45
C PHE A 31 -6.77 -12.68 -4.92
N THR A 32 -7.24 -13.93 -5.03
CA THR A 32 -8.68 -14.21 -4.88
C THR A 32 -9.06 -15.23 -3.83
N ARG A 33 -8.16 -16.10 -3.36
CA ARG A 33 -8.55 -17.31 -2.61
C ARG A 33 -8.41 -17.21 -1.08
N ASN A 34 -7.58 -16.30 -0.56
CA ASN A 34 -7.27 -16.18 0.88
C ASN A 34 -7.12 -14.71 1.31
N TYR A 35 -6.99 -14.45 2.62
CA TYR A 35 -6.71 -13.11 3.15
C TYR A 35 -5.29 -12.62 2.85
N GLN A 36 -4.30 -13.52 2.85
CA GLN A 36 -2.90 -13.19 2.61
C GLN A 36 -2.68 -12.40 1.31
N PRO A 37 -3.35 -12.70 0.18
CA PRO A 37 -3.26 -11.88 -1.03
C PRO A 37 -3.52 -10.39 -0.85
N THR A 38 -4.31 -9.99 0.15
CA THR A 38 -4.51 -8.55 0.44
C THR A 38 -3.25 -7.91 1.01
N VAL A 39 -2.51 -8.65 1.86
CA VAL A 39 -1.24 -8.19 2.41
C VAL A 39 -0.19 -8.06 1.31
N ASP A 40 -0.05 -9.09 0.48
CA ASP A 40 0.93 -9.11 -0.62
C ASP A 40 0.62 -8.01 -1.65
N ALA A 41 -0.66 -7.85 -2.00
CA ALA A 41 -1.11 -6.78 -2.89
C ALA A 41 -0.87 -5.37 -2.30
N ALA A 42 -1.02 -5.20 -0.99
CA ALA A 42 -0.76 -3.94 -0.32
C ALA A 42 0.71 -3.52 -0.44
N TYR A 43 1.65 -4.43 -0.23
CA TYR A 43 3.07 -4.14 -0.43
C TYR A 43 3.43 -3.88 -1.89
N LEU A 44 2.79 -4.57 -2.85
CA LEU A 44 2.94 -4.25 -4.27
C LEU A 44 2.40 -2.85 -4.60
N ALA A 45 1.21 -2.51 -4.11
CA ALA A 45 0.62 -1.19 -4.29
C ALA A 45 1.52 -0.09 -3.70
N GLN A 46 2.06 -0.32 -2.49
CA GLN A 46 3.02 0.58 -1.85
C GLN A 46 4.30 0.73 -2.67
N ALA A 47 4.84 -0.37 -3.19
CA ALA A 47 6.03 -0.34 -4.06
C ALA A 47 5.78 0.48 -5.33
N PHE A 48 4.60 0.35 -5.95
CA PHE A 48 4.20 1.15 -7.11
C PHE A 48 4.05 2.64 -6.78
N LEU A 49 3.57 2.98 -5.57
CA LEU A 49 3.49 4.36 -5.10
C LEU A 49 4.88 4.96 -4.87
N ARG A 50 5.79 4.23 -4.25
CA ARG A 50 7.14 4.70 -3.89
C ARG A 50 8.11 4.76 -5.07
N ALA A 51 7.98 3.83 -6.01
CA ALA A 51 8.89 3.73 -7.15
C ALA A 51 8.15 3.65 -8.50
N PRO A 52 7.24 4.61 -8.82
CA PRO A 52 6.39 4.52 -10.01
C PRO A 52 7.20 4.45 -11.30
N LYS A 53 8.26 5.25 -11.44
CA LYS A 53 9.14 5.27 -12.64
C LYS A 53 9.89 3.95 -12.85
N ALA A 54 10.15 3.21 -11.78
CA ALA A 54 10.90 1.95 -11.87
C ALA A 54 9.98 0.75 -12.08
N LEU A 55 8.80 0.74 -11.44
CA LEU A 55 7.97 -0.46 -11.29
C LEU A 55 6.62 -0.36 -12.04
N TRP A 56 5.96 0.80 -12.04
CA TRP A 56 4.62 0.95 -12.62
C TRP A 56 4.64 1.51 -14.05
N GLU A 57 5.30 2.64 -14.26
CA GLU A 57 5.31 3.32 -15.55
C GLU A 57 5.82 2.43 -16.71
N PRO A 58 6.86 1.58 -16.52
CA PRO A 58 7.39 0.72 -17.57
C PRO A 58 6.49 -0.46 -17.97
N LEU A 59 5.45 -0.77 -17.17
CA LEU A 59 4.53 -1.87 -17.48
C LEU A 59 3.66 -1.52 -18.70
N ASP A 60 3.37 -2.51 -19.53
CA ASP A 60 2.44 -2.35 -20.63
C ASP A 60 0.99 -2.16 -20.14
N THR A 61 0.14 -1.63 -21.03
CA THR A 61 -1.25 -1.30 -20.71
C THR A 61 -2.04 -2.51 -20.20
N LEU A 62 -1.86 -3.67 -20.81
CA LEU A 62 -2.57 -4.90 -20.41
C LEU A 62 -2.16 -5.34 -19.00
N THR A 63 -0.87 -5.32 -18.70
CA THR A 63 -0.36 -5.63 -17.36
C THR A 63 -0.90 -4.67 -16.31
N LYS A 64 -0.94 -3.36 -16.59
CA LYS A 64 -1.55 -2.35 -15.72
C LYS A 64 -3.02 -2.61 -15.45
N GLN A 65 -3.80 -2.91 -16.50
CA GLN A 65 -5.22 -3.22 -16.39
C GLN A 65 -5.46 -4.49 -15.55
N ARG A 66 -4.63 -5.50 -15.71
CA ARG A 66 -4.70 -6.75 -14.93
C ARG A 66 -4.43 -6.49 -13.44
N TYR A 67 -3.45 -5.65 -13.08
CA TYR A 67 -3.22 -5.22 -11.68
C TYR A 67 -4.42 -4.46 -11.13
N VAL A 68 -4.95 -3.49 -11.86
CA VAL A 68 -6.15 -2.74 -11.44
C VAL A 68 -7.31 -3.67 -11.18
N THR A 69 -7.56 -4.63 -12.06
CA THR A 69 -8.63 -5.64 -11.90
C THR A 69 -8.38 -6.53 -10.68
N ALA A 70 -7.15 -7.02 -10.51
CA ALA A 70 -6.75 -7.85 -9.37
C ALA A 70 -6.94 -7.10 -8.05
N PHE A 71 -6.48 -5.86 -7.94
CA PHE A 71 -6.62 -5.03 -6.75
C PHE A 71 -8.10 -4.73 -6.42
N LYS A 72 -8.91 -4.38 -7.41
CA LYS A 72 -10.36 -4.19 -7.23
C LYS A 72 -11.06 -5.48 -6.76
N SER A 73 -10.60 -6.65 -7.19
CA SER A 73 -11.17 -7.93 -6.76
C SER A 73 -11.01 -8.20 -5.27
N LEU A 74 -9.99 -7.61 -4.62
CA LEU A 74 -9.74 -7.75 -3.18
C LEU A 74 -10.72 -6.93 -2.30
N ARG A 75 -11.55 -6.08 -2.89
CA ARG A 75 -12.57 -5.30 -2.16
C ARG A 75 -13.55 -6.16 -1.38
N ARG A 76 -13.76 -7.40 -1.81
CA ARG A 76 -14.61 -8.39 -1.13
C ARG A 76 -14.02 -8.89 0.19
N ASN A 77 -12.71 -8.79 0.37
CA ASN A 77 -12.04 -9.22 1.58
C ASN A 77 -12.29 -8.18 2.68
N LYS A 78 -12.79 -8.64 3.82
CA LYS A 78 -12.97 -7.79 5.00
C LYS A 78 -11.65 -7.77 5.77
N PRO A 79 -10.99 -6.61 5.92
CA PRO A 79 -9.77 -6.53 6.72
C PRO A 79 -10.07 -6.83 8.19
N VAL A 80 -9.10 -7.41 8.89
CA VAL A 80 -9.12 -7.50 10.35
C VAL A 80 -9.10 -6.08 10.92
N TYR A 81 -9.76 -5.87 12.06
CA TYR A 81 -9.94 -4.55 12.66
C TYR A 81 -8.72 -4.13 13.50
N ASN A 82 -7.59 -3.98 12.81
CA ASN A 82 -6.29 -3.58 13.34
C ASN A 82 -5.44 -2.96 12.19
N ASN A 83 -4.10 -3.12 12.20
CA ASN A 83 -3.23 -2.65 11.11
C ASN A 83 -3.68 -3.11 9.71
N HIS A 84 -4.40 -4.22 9.59
CA HIS A 84 -4.93 -4.73 8.31
C HIS A 84 -5.87 -3.76 7.59
N LEU A 85 -6.44 -2.79 8.29
CA LEU A 85 -7.19 -1.69 7.64
C LEU A 85 -6.31 -0.93 6.65
N LEU A 86 -5.02 -0.78 6.98
CA LEU A 86 -4.07 -0.07 6.11
C LEU A 86 -3.73 -0.86 4.84
N PHE A 87 -3.74 -2.19 4.87
CA PHE A 87 -3.55 -2.98 3.65
C PHE A 87 -4.66 -2.73 2.62
N ALA A 88 -5.91 -2.67 3.07
CA ALA A 88 -7.00 -2.32 2.17
C ALA A 88 -6.91 -0.86 1.70
N ALA A 89 -6.54 0.05 2.60
CA ALA A 89 -6.46 1.47 2.30
C ALA A 89 -5.33 1.82 1.32
N ILE A 90 -4.15 1.20 1.43
CA ILE A 90 -3.02 1.50 0.52
C ILE A 90 -3.30 1.01 -0.90
N ILE A 91 -4.01 -0.11 -1.06
CA ILE A 91 -4.46 -0.60 -2.37
C ILE A 91 -5.42 0.42 -3.00
N GLU A 92 -6.42 0.88 -2.26
CA GLU A 92 -7.37 1.89 -2.75
C GLU A 92 -6.67 3.24 -3.03
N THR A 93 -5.68 3.60 -2.23
CA THR A 93 -4.86 4.81 -2.43
C THR A 93 -4.04 4.72 -3.72
N PHE A 94 -3.49 3.55 -4.03
CA PHE A 94 -2.83 3.33 -5.32
C PHE A 94 -3.83 3.45 -6.49
N LEU A 95 -5.03 2.86 -6.38
CA LEU A 95 -6.07 3.01 -7.39
C LEU A 95 -6.45 4.49 -7.59
N LEU A 96 -6.58 5.27 -6.51
CA LEU A 96 -6.78 6.72 -6.57
C LEU A 96 -5.63 7.44 -7.30
N LYS A 97 -4.38 7.05 -7.04
CA LYS A 97 -3.20 7.65 -7.65
C LYS A 97 -3.19 7.48 -9.17
N VAL A 98 -3.59 6.31 -9.65
CA VAL A 98 -3.60 6.00 -11.09
C VAL A 98 -4.90 6.41 -11.80
N GLY A 99 -5.82 7.08 -11.10
CA GLY A 99 -7.04 7.64 -11.69
C GLY A 99 -8.21 6.67 -11.78
N GLU A 100 -8.18 5.59 -11.04
CA GLU A 100 -9.23 4.59 -10.98
C GLU A 100 -10.31 4.93 -9.93
N GLN A 101 -11.48 4.31 -10.07
CA GLN A 101 -12.53 4.41 -9.06
C GLN A 101 -12.04 3.81 -7.74
N VAL A 102 -12.15 4.58 -6.66
CA VAL A 102 -11.68 4.25 -5.30
C VAL A 102 -12.84 3.98 -4.35
N ASP A 103 -12.67 3.01 -3.45
CA ASP A 103 -13.50 2.84 -2.27
C ASP A 103 -13.01 3.78 -1.16
N GLN A 104 -13.52 5.01 -1.18
CA GLN A 104 -13.12 6.06 -0.22
C GLN A 104 -13.42 5.67 1.22
N ALA A 105 -14.48 4.89 1.47
CA ALA A 105 -14.86 4.50 2.83
C ALA A 105 -13.76 3.66 3.49
N LYS A 106 -13.11 2.76 2.75
CA LYS A 106 -11.98 1.97 3.26
C LYS A 106 -10.79 2.84 3.64
N VAL A 107 -10.45 3.82 2.80
CA VAL A 107 -9.33 4.74 3.06
C VAL A 107 -9.60 5.59 4.30
N PHE A 108 -10.78 6.22 4.37
CA PHE A 108 -11.12 7.09 5.51
C PHE A 108 -11.28 6.31 6.81
N LEU A 109 -11.89 5.12 6.77
CA LEU A 109 -12.02 4.27 7.95
C LEU A 109 -10.64 3.91 8.51
N ALA A 110 -9.72 3.46 7.65
CA ALA A 110 -8.37 3.10 8.07
C ALA A 110 -7.65 4.30 8.70
N CYS A 111 -7.58 5.43 7.99
CA CYS A 111 -6.92 6.63 8.51
C CYS A 111 -7.52 7.05 9.86
N LYS A 112 -8.86 7.11 9.96
CA LYS A 112 -9.54 7.52 11.18
C LYS A 112 -9.25 6.57 12.34
N LYS A 113 -9.30 5.26 12.12
CA LYS A 113 -9.08 4.28 13.19
C LYS A 113 -7.64 4.24 13.67
N ILE A 114 -6.68 4.30 12.76
CA ILE A 114 -5.27 4.40 13.15
C ILE A 114 -5.01 5.68 13.95
N GLU A 115 -5.60 6.82 13.56
CA GLU A 115 -5.49 8.06 14.33
C GLU A 115 -6.10 7.93 15.75
N GLU A 116 -7.25 7.24 15.90
CA GLU A 116 -7.88 6.96 17.19
C GLU A 116 -7.02 6.05 18.08
N TRP A 117 -6.20 5.19 17.49
CA TRP A 117 -5.31 4.26 18.21
C TRP A 117 -3.92 4.83 18.51
N TYR A 118 -3.71 6.12 18.26
CA TYR A 118 -2.45 6.78 18.63
C TYR A 118 -2.34 6.88 20.16
N VAL A 119 -1.28 6.31 20.71
CA VAL A 119 -1.05 6.24 22.17
C VAL A 119 -0.01 7.23 22.68
N GLY A 120 0.58 8.03 21.80
CA GLY A 120 1.61 9.01 22.16
C GLY A 120 3.02 8.55 21.78
N ASP A 121 3.96 9.44 21.88
CA ASP A 121 5.40 9.20 21.68
C ASP A 121 5.78 8.47 20.38
N GLY A 122 5.02 8.71 19.32
CA GLY A 122 5.21 8.06 18.02
C GLY A 122 4.57 6.67 17.90
N TRP A 123 3.91 6.15 18.93
CA TRP A 123 3.34 4.81 18.91
C TRP A 123 1.84 4.79 18.61
N TYR A 124 1.44 3.76 17.86
CA TYR A 124 0.05 3.39 17.65
C TYR A 124 -0.21 2.01 18.24
N SER A 125 -1.35 1.84 18.91
CA SER A 125 -1.85 0.51 19.26
C SER A 125 -2.25 -0.23 17.98
N ASP A 126 -1.98 -1.54 17.90
CA ASP A 126 -2.43 -2.37 16.79
C ASP A 126 -3.86 -2.87 17.01
N GLY A 127 -4.79 -1.96 16.83
CA GLY A 127 -6.22 -2.19 17.03
C GLY A 127 -6.78 -1.54 18.29
N PRO A 128 -8.07 -1.80 18.61
CA PRO A 128 -8.79 -1.14 19.71
C PRO A 128 -8.32 -1.59 21.10
N SER A 129 -7.77 -2.79 21.22
CA SER A 129 -7.14 -3.27 22.44
C SER A 129 -5.67 -2.91 22.41
N PHE A 130 -5.15 -2.37 23.52
CA PHE A 130 -3.76 -1.95 23.59
C PHE A 130 -2.80 -3.08 23.18
N SER A 131 -2.07 -2.86 22.11
CA SER A 131 -1.05 -3.77 21.58
C SER A 131 0.05 -2.95 20.92
N MET A 132 1.27 -3.08 21.44
CA MET A 132 2.46 -2.46 20.85
C MET A 132 3.35 -3.54 20.28
N ASP A 133 3.58 -3.48 18.97
CA ASP A 133 4.38 -4.47 18.25
C ASP A 133 5.11 -3.84 17.06
N TYR A 134 5.91 -4.66 16.38
CA TYR A 134 6.72 -4.26 15.23
C TYR A 134 5.90 -3.83 13.99
N TYR A 135 4.57 -4.00 14.00
CA TYR A 135 3.73 -3.48 12.90
C TYR A 135 3.71 -1.95 12.83
N ASN A 136 4.11 -1.26 13.91
CA ASN A 136 4.37 0.17 13.84
C ASN A 136 5.44 0.48 12.77
N ASP A 137 6.55 -0.29 12.73
CA ASP A 137 7.66 -0.10 11.80
C ASP A 137 7.34 -0.56 10.37
N TYR A 138 6.70 -1.72 10.23
CA TYR A 138 6.54 -2.38 8.93
C TYR A 138 5.24 -2.03 8.21
N VAL A 139 4.20 -1.62 8.93
CA VAL A 139 2.87 -1.39 8.38
C VAL A 139 2.35 0.01 8.70
N ILE A 140 2.19 0.35 10.00
CA ILE A 140 1.39 1.50 10.41
C ILE A 140 2.03 2.80 9.92
N HIS A 141 3.24 3.11 10.33
CA HIS A 141 3.92 4.34 9.91
C HIS A 141 4.15 4.40 8.40
N PRO A 142 4.78 3.40 7.76
CA PRO A 142 5.10 3.51 6.34
C PRO A 142 3.86 3.60 5.45
N MET A 143 2.80 2.83 5.73
CA MET A 143 1.59 2.89 4.90
C MET A 143 0.77 4.14 5.17
N LEU A 144 0.65 4.57 6.43
CA LEU A 144 -0.09 5.78 6.77
C LEU A 144 0.52 7.03 6.12
N VAL A 145 1.85 7.16 6.13
CA VAL A 145 2.56 8.27 5.49
C VAL A 145 2.35 8.24 3.97
N ASP A 146 2.47 7.08 3.33
CA ASP A 146 2.26 6.95 1.88
C ASP A 146 0.80 7.26 1.49
N ILE A 147 -0.17 6.82 2.28
CA ILE A 147 -1.59 7.15 2.09
C ILE A 147 -1.80 8.67 2.18
N TYR A 148 -1.36 9.29 3.25
CA TYR A 148 -1.51 10.74 3.43
C TYR A 148 -0.75 11.55 2.37
N GLN A 149 0.39 11.08 1.87
CA GLN A 149 1.10 11.71 0.76
C GLN A 149 0.22 11.81 -0.47
N VAL A 150 -0.41 10.70 -0.89
CA VAL A 150 -1.30 10.69 -2.05
C VAL A 150 -2.55 11.52 -1.80
N LEU A 151 -3.19 11.39 -0.64
CA LEU A 151 -4.38 12.17 -0.29
C LEU A 151 -4.09 13.69 -0.28
N LYS A 152 -2.91 14.10 0.20
CA LYS A 152 -2.45 15.49 0.13
C LYS A 152 -2.26 15.97 -1.32
N GLU A 153 -1.59 15.18 -2.16
CA GLU A 153 -1.43 15.49 -3.60
C GLU A 153 -2.77 15.66 -4.33
N LYS A 154 -3.76 14.87 -3.94
CA LYS A 154 -5.14 14.96 -4.46
C LYS A 154 -5.99 16.04 -3.76
N LYS A 155 -5.42 16.81 -2.82
CA LYS A 155 -6.10 17.85 -2.02
C LYS A 155 -7.31 17.34 -1.21
N ILE A 156 -7.28 16.06 -0.82
CA ILE A 156 -8.31 15.42 0.00
C ILE A 156 -8.05 15.66 1.49
N VAL A 157 -6.79 15.69 1.89
CA VAL A 157 -6.35 16.03 3.25
C VAL A 157 -5.46 17.26 3.24
N SER A 158 -5.37 17.91 4.40
CA SER A 158 -4.50 19.07 4.58
C SER A 158 -3.03 18.66 4.71
N GLU A 159 -2.13 19.57 4.38
CA GLU A 159 -0.69 19.40 4.63
C GLU A 159 -0.40 19.16 6.12
N ARG A 160 -1.17 19.76 7.02
CA ARG A 160 -1.05 19.54 8.47
C ARG A 160 -1.26 18.06 8.85
N GLN A 161 -2.25 17.38 8.27
CA GLN A 161 -2.51 15.96 8.55
C GLN A 161 -1.34 15.09 8.09
N TYR A 162 -0.84 15.31 6.88
CA TYR A 162 0.35 14.63 6.38
C TYR A 162 1.57 14.86 7.27
N ASN A 163 1.86 16.13 7.61
CA ASN A 163 3.02 16.48 8.45
C ASN A 163 2.90 15.89 9.87
N THR A 164 1.68 15.73 10.38
CA THR A 164 1.46 15.05 11.68
C THR A 164 1.88 13.59 11.62
N ALA A 165 1.47 12.86 10.57
CA ALA A 165 1.86 11.46 10.39
C ALA A 165 3.39 11.31 10.25
N VAL A 166 4.03 12.19 9.45
CA VAL A 166 5.50 12.21 9.28
C VAL A 166 6.22 12.49 10.61
N LYS A 167 5.76 13.47 11.39
CA LYS A 167 6.36 13.79 12.70
C LYS A 167 6.26 12.63 13.68
N ARG A 168 5.13 11.93 13.70
CA ARG A 168 4.96 10.74 14.55
C ARG A 168 5.87 9.60 14.12
N MET A 169 6.04 9.39 12.82
CA MET A 169 6.98 8.39 12.30
C MET A 169 8.41 8.72 12.70
N ILE A 170 8.86 9.96 12.56
CA ILE A 170 10.18 10.41 12.99
C ILE A 170 10.34 10.17 14.51
N ARG A 171 9.36 10.59 15.31
CA ARG A 171 9.39 10.39 16.77
C ARG A 171 9.44 8.92 17.18
N HIS A 172 8.83 8.04 16.41
CA HIS A 172 8.91 6.60 16.63
C HIS A 172 10.31 6.02 16.32
N SER A 173 11.04 6.64 15.39
CA SER A 173 12.38 6.20 14.97
C SER A 173 13.51 6.70 15.88
N ASP A 174 13.27 7.72 16.68
CA ASP A 174 14.23 8.33 17.65
C ASP A 174 14.31 7.53 18.96
#